data_f6687e6365d07d2eed6d6e76b71fab40
#
_entry.id   f6687e6365d07d2eed6d6e76b71fab40
#
_cell.length_a   1.000
_cell.length_b   1.000
_cell.length_c   1.000
_cell.angle_alpha   90.00
_cell.angle_beta   90.00
_cell.angle_gamma   90.00
#
_symmetry.space_group_name_H-M   'P 1'
#
loop_
_entity.id
_entity.type
_entity.pdbx_description
1 polymer ?
#
loop_
_entity_poly.entity_id
_entity_poly.type
_entity_poly.pdbx_seq_one_letter_code
_entity_poly.pdbx_strand_id
1 'polypeptide(L)'
;MNSIVRLDTRGRLVIPNEFREPLNLKEGDEVLLSLDQKTDTITISPIYGKPKDIIKMEIEFGDSPGCLARIAQKIADMKIDLVMTESKSSQRGKTARWNIIADLSKSPCSANEIKQSLLQSGFVESMSITRVARERLHR
;
A
#
# COMPACT_ATOMS: atom_id res chain seq x y z
N MET A 1 7.26 13.59 -17.91
CA MET A 1 6.08 13.69 -18.78
C MET A 1 4.92 14.28 -17.98
N ASN A 2 4.32 15.33 -18.48
CA ASN A 2 3.22 16.01 -17.80
C ASN A 2 2.10 16.31 -18.78
N SER A 3 0.87 16.33 -18.27
CA SER A 3 -0.29 16.70 -19.06
C SER A 3 -1.35 17.35 -18.15
N ILE A 4 -2.10 18.28 -18.70
CA ILE A 4 -3.23 18.90 -18.02
C ILE A 4 -4.49 18.18 -18.51
N VAL A 5 -5.24 17.62 -17.56
CA VAL A 5 -6.51 16.97 -17.84
C VAL A 5 -7.62 17.64 -17.05
N ARG A 6 -8.86 17.50 -17.51
CA ARG A 6 -10.01 18.15 -16.89
C ARG A 6 -10.93 17.11 -16.26
N LEU A 7 -11.37 17.38 -15.03
CA LEU A 7 -12.43 16.58 -14.41
C LEU A 7 -13.77 16.93 -15.06
N ASP A 8 -14.59 15.91 -15.30
CA ASP A 8 -15.96 16.13 -15.76
C ASP A 8 -16.90 16.44 -14.58
N THR A 9 -18.18 16.59 -14.87
CA THR A 9 -19.20 16.94 -13.87
C THR A 9 -19.38 15.84 -12.78
N ARG A 10 -18.92 14.64 -13.04
CA ARG A 10 -18.97 13.50 -12.11
C ARG A 10 -17.65 13.21 -11.44
N GLY A 11 -16.66 14.11 -11.57
CA GLY A 11 -15.35 13.90 -10.99
C GLY A 11 -14.49 12.88 -11.68
N ARG A 12 -14.79 12.54 -12.96
CA ARG A 12 -14.02 11.56 -13.72
C ARG A 12 -12.95 12.27 -14.53
N LEU A 13 -11.85 11.58 -14.76
CA LEU A 13 -10.81 12.01 -15.69
C LEU A 13 -10.38 10.83 -16.54
N VAL A 14 -9.84 11.13 -17.71
CA VAL A 14 -9.25 10.13 -18.59
C VAL A 14 -7.73 10.22 -18.45
N ILE A 15 -7.10 9.09 -18.16
CA ILE A 15 -5.63 9.00 -18.18
C ILE A 15 -5.20 8.92 -19.65
N PRO A 16 -4.39 9.87 -20.13
CA PRO A 16 -3.96 9.85 -21.52
C PRO A 16 -3.22 8.55 -21.88
N ASN A 17 -3.36 8.12 -23.12
CA ASN A 17 -2.74 6.88 -23.61
C ASN A 17 -1.22 6.88 -23.43
N GLU A 18 -0.58 8.01 -23.63
CA GLU A 18 0.87 8.18 -23.45
C GLU A 18 1.33 7.97 -22.00
N PHE A 19 0.41 8.05 -21.02
CA PHE A 19 0.69 7.71 -19.62
C PHE A 19 0.41 6.23 -19.34
N ARG A 20 -0.59 5.66 -20.00
CA ARG A 20 -1.01 4.27 -19.79
C ARG A 20 -0.04 3.27 -20.41
N GLU A 21 0.45 3.55 -21.62
CA GLU A 21 1.32 2.61 -22.36
C GLU A 21 2.58 2.21 -21.61
N PRO A 22 3.39 3.16 -21.07
CA PRO A 22 4.61 2.79 -20.35
C PRO A 22 4.35 1.94 -19.12
N LEU A 23 3.17 2.06 -18.51
CA LEU A 23 2.77 1.27 -17.34
C LEU A 23 1.98 0.03 -17.72
N ASN A 24 1.78 -0.21 -19.01
CA ASN A 24 1.01 -1.35 -19.52
C ASN A 24 -0.40 -1.44 -18.93
N LEU A 25 -1.04 -0.29 -18.71
CA LEU A 25 -2.41 -0.22 -18.21
C LEU A 25 -3.41 -0.40 -19.32
N LYS A 26 -4.30 -1.36 -19.15
CA LYS A 26 -5.32 -1.75 -20.14
C LYS A 26 -6.70 -1.65 -19.55
N GLU A 27 -7.70 -1.67 -20.42
CA GLU A 27 -9.09 -1.73 -20.00
C GLU A 27 -9.33 -2.88 -19.03
N GLY A 28 -9.99 -2.57 -17.93
CA GLY A 28 -10.30 -3.54 -16.88
C GLY A 28 -9.23 -3.67 -15.81
N ASP A 29 -8.04 -3.10 -16.01
CA ASP A 29 -6.98 -3.14 -14.99
C ASP A 29 -7.37 -2.29 -13.78
N GLU A 30 -7.03 -2.79 -12.61
CA GLU A 30 -7.20 -2.05 -11.37
C GLU A 30 -5.96 -1.20 -11.07
N VAL A 31 -6.19 -0.03 -10.50
CA VAL A 31 -5.12 0.86 -10.02
C VAL A 31 -5.41 1.23 -8.57
N LEU A 32 -4.36 1.51 -7.82
CA LEU A 32 -4.48 2.02 -6.46
C LEU A 32 -4.45 3.54 -6.49
N LEU A 33 -5.48 4.15 -5.90
CA LEU A 33 -5.52 5.60 -5.66
C LEU A 33 -5.09 5.87 -4.23
N SER A 34 -4.14 6.78 -4.06
CA SER A 34 -3.68 7.22 -2.75
C SER A 34 -3.74 8.73 -2.67
N LEU A 35 -4.31 9.23 -1.57
CA LEU A 35 -4.40 10.66 -1.30
C LEU A 35 -3.36 11.05 -0.27
N ASP A 36 -2.55 12.05 -0.58
CA ASP A 36 -1.64 12.69 0.37
C ASP A 36 -2.07 14.15 0.53
N GLN A 37 -2.72 14.45 1.65
CA GLN A 37 -3.22 15.80 1.95
C GLN A 37 -2.10 16.78 2.27
N LYS A 38 -0.93 16.30 2.72
CA LYS A 38 0.21 17.16 3.03
C LYS A 38 0.82 17.78 1.78
N THR A 39 0.82 17.03 0.69
CA THR A 39 1.38 17.47 -0.59
C THR A 39 0.30 17.82 -1.62
N ASP A 40 -0.98 17.71 -1.25
CA ASP A 40 -2.13 17.92 -2.16
C ASP A 40 -2.01 17.06 -3.43
N THR A 41 -1.68 15.79 -3.23
CA THR A 41 -1.37 14.89 -4.35
C THR A 41 -2.26 13.66 -4.30
N ILE A 42 -2.76 13.26 -5.47
CA ILE A 42 -3.37 11.94 -5.67
C ILE A 42 -2.40 11.14 -6.54
N THR A 43 -2.01 9.98 -6.03
CA THR A 43 -1.15 9.07 -6.77
C THR A 43 -1.98 7.92 -7.34
N ILE A 44 -1.74 7.58 -8.59
CA ILE A 44 -2.35 6.43 -9.26
C ILE A 44 -1.23 5.44 -9.54
N SER A 45 -1.34 4.25 -8.96
CA SER A 45 -0.30 3.22 -9.09
C SER A 45 -0.88 1.94 -9.67
N PRO A 46 -0.18 1.30 -10.63
CA PRO A 46 -0.63 0.01 -11.15
C PRO A 46 -0.66 -1.05 -10.03
N ILE A 47 -1.61 -1.96 -10.12
CA ILE A 47 -1.67 -3.15 -9.28
C ILE A 47 -1.36 -4.34 -10.17
N TYR A 48 -0.26 -5.05 -9.86
CA TYR A 48 0.13 -6.23 -10.61
C TYR A 48 -0.46 -7.49 -9.97
N GLY A 49 -0.78 -8.47 -10.80
CA GLY A 49 -1.49 -9.66 -10.36
C GLY A 49 -2.99 -9.39 -10.17
N LYS A 50 -3.64 -10.22 -9.37
CA LYS A 50 -5.08 -10.06 -9.06
C LYS A 50 -5.30 -10.25 -7.57
N PRO A 51 -4.85 -9.30 -6.73
CA PRO A 51 -5.03 -9.41 -5.28
C PRO A 51 -6.52 -9.37 -4.94
N LYS A 52 -6.93 -10.19 -3.96
CA LYS A 52 -8.34 -10.35 -3.60
C LYS A 52 -8.73 -9.65 -2.32
N ASP A 53 -7.91 -9.76 -1.29
CA ASP A 53 -8.20 -9.20 0.03
C ASP A 53 -7.09 -8.19 0.39
N ILE A 54 -7.27 -6.95 -0.07
CA ILE A 54 -6.23 -5.93 0.02
C ILE A 54 -6.39 -5.16 1.33
N ILE A 55 -5.27 -5.06 2.05
CA ILE A 55 -5.16 -4.24 3.26
C ILE A 55 -4.02 -3.26 3.13
N LYS A 56 -4.07 -2.22 3.95
CA LYS A 56 -2.96 -1.31 4.18
C LYS A 56 -2.45 -1.49 5.61
N MET A 57 -1.16 -1.73 5.74
CA MET A 57 -0.48 -1.75 7.04
C MET A 57 0.44 -0.54 7.14
N GLU A 58 0.36 0.18 8.23
CA GLU A 58 1.32 1.22 8.59
C GLU A 58 2.04 0.74 9.85
N ILE A 59 3.35 0.55 9.73
CA ILE A 59 4.17 -0.01 10.80
C ILE A 59 5.23 1.00 11.21
N GLU A 60 5.24 1.38 12.48
CA GLU A 60 6.29 2.21 13.06
C GLU A 60 7.23 1.32 13.89
N PHE A 61 8.53 1.49 13.67
CA PHE A 61 9.54 0.69 14.35
C PHE A 61 10.80 1.52 14.58
N GLY A 62 11.65 1.06 15.50
CA GLY A 62 12.94 1.68 15.74
C GLY A 62 13.86 1.50 14.54
N ASP A 63 14.51 2.60 14.11
CA ASP A 63 15.40 2.61 12.94
C ASP A 63 16.78 2.04 13.31
N SER A 64 16.79 0.80 13.81
CA SER A 64 18.01 0.06 14.13
C SER A 64 18.33 -0.94 13.01
N PRO A 65 19.62 -1.20 12.75
CA PRO A 65 20.00 -2.20 11.75
C PRO A 65 19.32 -3.55 12.01
N GLY A 66 18.73 -4.12 10.98
CA GLY A 66 18.08 -5.43 11.04
C GLY A 66 16.62 -5.43 11.46
N CYS A 67 16.07 -4.35 12.00
CA CYS A 67 14.64 -4.29 12.39
C CYS A 67 13.71 -4.54 11.22
N LEU A 68 13.93 -3.83 10.11
CA LEU A 68 13.11 -3.97 8.91
C LEU A 68 13.16 -5.41 8.38
N ALA A 69 14.36 -6.01 8.35
CA ALA A 69 14.52 -7.40 7.89
C ALA A 69 13.76 -8.39 8.76
N ARG A 70 13.75 -8.19 10.07
CA ARG A 70 13.03 -9.06 11.01
C ARG A 70 11.51 -8.94 10.87
N ILE A 71 11.02 -7.72 10.69
CA ILE A 71 9.59 -7.48 10.43
C ILE A 71 9.18 -8.11 9.10
N ALA A 72 9.99 -7.92 8.07
CA ALA A 72 9.75 -8.51 6.75
C ALA A 72 9.70 -10.05 6.82
N GLN A 73 10.59 -10.67 7.60
CA GLN A 73 10.60 -12.12 7.77
C GLN A 73 9.32 -12.61 8.46
N LYS A 74 8.86 -11.92 9.51
CA LYS A 74 7.61 -12.29 10.18
C LYS A 74 6.41 -12.18 9.22
N ILE A 75 6.37 -11.15 8.41
CA ILE A 75 5.32 -10.97 7.40
C ILE A 75 5.35 -12.11 6.39
N ALA A 76 6.54 -12.49 5.92
CA ALA A 76 6.71 -13.61 5.01
C ALA A 76 6.26 -14.94 5.63
N ASP A 77 6.58 -15.15 6.91
CA ASP A 77 6.19 -16.37 7.64
C ASP A 77 4.69 -16.51 7.78
N MET A 78 3.96 -15.40 7.82
CA MET A 78 2.49 -15.38 7.85
C MET A 78 1.85 -15.49 6.47
N LYS A 79 2.65 -15.68 5.42
CA LYS A 79 2.20 -15.83 4.02
C LYS A 79 1.38 -14.64 3.52
N ILE A 80 1.82 -13.46 3.90
CA ILE A 80 1.25 -12.20 3.43
C ILE A 80 1.94 -11.82 2.14
N ASP A 81 1.16 -11.59 1.09
CA ASP A 81 1.67 -11.20 -0.22
C ASP A 81 1.76 -9.68 -0.32
N LEU A 82 2.97 -9.16 -0.51
CA LEU A 82 3.19 -7.72 -0.59
C LEU A 82 2.87 -7.22 -2.00
N VAL A 83 1.98 -6.24 -2.10
CA VAL A 83 1.60 -5.62 -3.38
C VAL A 83 2.44 -4.38 -3.64
N MET A 84 2.53 -3.49 -2.68
CA MET A 84 3.36 -2.29 -2.76
C MET A 84 3.92 -1.95 -1.38
N THR A 85 5.14 -1.43 -1.35
CA THR A 85 5.76 -1.01 -0.09
C THR A 85 6.45 0.34 -0.26
N GLU A 86 6.45 1.12 0.81
CA GLU A 86 7.18 2.37 0.90
C GLU A 86 7.71 2.52 2.32
N SER A 87 9.01 2.75 2.47
CA SER A 87 9.61 2.99 3.77
C SER A 87 10.16 4.40 3.87
N LYS A 88 9.97 5.01 5.04
CA LYS A 88 10.45 6.36 5.34
C LYS A 88 11.05 6.40 6.73
N SER A 89 12.20 7.08 6.88
CA SER A 89 12.72 7.45 8.18
C SER A 89 12.04 8.74 8.61
N SER A 90 11.24 8.70 9.68
CA SER A 90 10.57 9.89 10.20
C SER A 90 11.52 10.75 11.04
N GLN A 91 12.44 10.09 11.77
CA GLN A 91 13.57 10.74 12.43
C GLN A 91 14.78 9.85 12.21
N ARG A 92 15.75 10.38 11.45
CA ARG A 92 16.93 9.62 11.07
C ARG A 92 17.64 9.02 12.27
N GLY A 93 17.80 7.68 12.28
CA GLY A 93 18.45 6.95 13.36
C GLY A 93 17.56 6.67 14.59
N LYS A 94 16.29 7.11 14.60
CA LYS A 94 15.37 6.90 15.74
C LYS A 94 14.16 6.05 15.37
N THR A 95 13.35 6.52 14.44
CA THR A 95 12.13 5.83 14.02
C THR A 95 12.03 5.74 12.51
N ALA A 96 11.40 4.68 12.05
CA ALA A 96 11.07 4.50 10.64
C ALA A 96 9.63 4.05 10.53
N ARG A 97 9.03 4.33 9.37
CA ARG A 97 7.67 3.88 9.04
C ARG A 97 7.72 3.07 7.77
N TRP A 98 7.04 1.94 7.80
CA TRP A 98 6.86 1.08 6.65
C TRP A 98 5.38 1.02 6.30
N ASN A 99 5.04 1.54 5.13
CA ASN A 99 3.67 1.48 4.59
C ASN A 99 3.60 0.35 3.58
N ILE A 100 2.65 -0.54 3.78
CA ILE A 100 2.52 -1.76 3.00
C ILE A 100 1.09 -1.89 2.50
N ILE A 101 0.94 -2.11 1.20
CA ILE A 101 -0.29 -2.62 0.62
C ILE A 101 -0.08 -4.11 0.37
N ALA A 102 -0.94 -4.93 0.94
CA ALA A 102 -0.76 -6.38 0.94
C ALA A 102 -2.07 -7.10 0.62
N ASP A 103 -1.93 -8.33 0.13
CA ASP A 103 -3.04 -9.25 -0.09
C ASP A 103 -3.01 -10.35 0.97
N LEU A 104 -4.08 -10.47 1.74
CA LEU A 104 -4.22 -11.47 2.79
C LEU A 104 -4.88 -12.76 2.32
N SER A 105 -5.29 -12.86 1.06
CA SER A 105 -6.09 -14.00 0.59
C SER A 105 -5.41 -15.36 0.76
N LYS A 106 -4.08 -15.39 0.78
CA LYS A 106 -3.29 -16.62 0.98
C LYS A 106 -2.79 -16.81 2.40
N SER A 107 -3.01 -15.83 3.28
CA SER A 107 -2.57 -15.92 4.67
C SER A 107 -3.58 -16.68 5.52
N PRO A 108 -3.12 -17.61 6.39
CA PRO A 108 -4.01 -18.25 7.37
C PRO A 108 -4.36 -17.34 8.54
N CYS A 109 -3.72 -16.17 8.65
CA CYS A 109 -3.88 -15.27 9.78
C CYS A 109 -4.93 -14.19 9.47
N SER A 110 -5.71 -13.80 10.47
CA SER A 110 -6.59 -12.65 10.40
C SER A 110 -5.80 -11.37 10.60
N ALA A 111 -6.41 -10.22 10.25
CA ALA A 111 -5.79 -8.91 10.46
C ALA A 111 -5.41 -8.70 11.93
N ASN A 112 -6.28 -9.10 12.86
CA ASN A 112 -5.99 -8.98 14.30
C ASN A 112 -4.83 -9.85 14.74
N GLU A 113 -4.76 -11.09 14.24
CA GLU A 113 -3.65 -12.00 14.55
C GLU A 113 -2.32 -11.44 14.03
N ILE A 114 -2.32 -10.88 12.84
CA ILE A 114 -1.14 -10.24 12.24
C ILE A 114 -0.69 -9.07 13.11
N LYS A 115 -1.62 -8.20 13.48
CA LYS A 115 -1.32 -7.03 14.31
C LYS A 115 -0.74 -7.45 15.66
N GLN A 116 -1.36 -8.41 16.33
CA GLN A 116 -0.86 -8.91 17.61
C GLN A 116 0.53 -9.54 17.48
N SER A 117 0.73 -10.36 16.45
CA SER A 117 2.02 -11.01 16.22
C SER A 117 3.15 -9.99 16.03
N LEU A 118 2.90 -8.95 15.23
CA LEU A 118 3.91 -7.94 14.98
C LEU A 118 4.16 -7.06 16.21
N LEU A 119 3.12 -6.66 16.92
CA LEU A 119 3.28 -5.86 18.13
C LEU A 119 4.01 -6.62 19.25
N GLN A 120 3.78 -7.93 19.37
CA GLN A 120 4.44 -8.77 20.36
C GLN A 120 5.88 -9.12 20.01
N SER A 121 6.31 -8.85 18.78
CA SER A 121 7.67 -9.18 18.32
C SER A 121 8.77 -8.40 19.03
N GLY A 122 8.43 -7.26 19.64
CA GLY A 122 9.40 -6.36 20.25
C GLY A 122 10.09 -5.41 19.29
N PHE A 123 9.87 -5.55 17.99
CA PHE A 123 10.48 -4.69 16.97
C PHE A 123 9.57 -3.57 16.49
N VAL A 124 8.26 -3.72 16.70
CA VAL A 124 7.23 -2.78 16.24
C VAL A 124 6.76 -1.93 17.41
N GLU A 125 6.84 -0.62 17.25
CA GLU A 125 6.37 0.33 18.29
C GLU A 125 4.86 0.54 18.19
N SER A 126 4.35 0.72 16.97
CA SER A 126 2.93 0.87 16.71
C SER A 126 2.61 0.42 15.30
N MET A 127 1.36 0.04 15.06
CA MET A 127 0.90 -0.26 13.71
C MET A 127 -0.60 -0.13 13.61
N SER A 128 -1.06 0.08 12.37
CA SER A 128 -2.46 0.04 12.01
C SER A 128 -2.66 -0.85 10.79
N ILE A 129 -3.82 -1.50 10.73
CA ILE A 129 -4.26 -2.26 9.58
C ILE A 129 -5.64 -1.75 9.19
N THR A 130 -5.79 -1.35 7.92
CA THR A 130 -7.07 -0.90 7.38
C THR A 130 -7.36 -1.64 6.09
N ARG A 131 -8.64 -1.89 5.80
CA ARG A 131 -9.01 -2.49 4.53
C ARG A 131 -8.98 -1.45 3.43
N VAL A 132 -8.54 -1.87 2.25
CA VAL A 132 -8.58 -1.04 1.05
C VAL A 132 -9.87 -1.38 0.31
N ALA A 133 -10.75 -0.39 0.19
CA ALA A 133 -12.02 -0.57 -0.49
C ALA A 133 -11.84 -0.63 -2.00
N ARG A 134 -12.64 -1.46 -2.66
CA ARG A 134 -12.80 -1.40 -4.11
C ARG A 134 -14.04 -0.58 -4.43
N GLU A 135 -13.83 0.47 -5.23
CA GLU A 135 -14.93 1.26 -5.74
C GLU A 135 -15.67 0.49 -6.83
N ARG A 136 -17.00 0.59 -6.82
CA ARG A 136 -17.81 -0.01 -7.87
C ARG A 136 -17.77 0.88 -9.11
N LEU A 137 -17.79 0.23 -10.29
CA LEU A 137 -17.98 0.95 -11.55
C LEU A 137 -19.36 1.63 -11.53
N HIS A 138 -19.35 2.95 -11.65
CA HIS A 138 -20.57 3.72 -11.87
C HIS A 138 -20.83 3.80 -13.37
N ARG A 139 -21.94 3.27 -13.79
CA ARG A 139 -22.40 3.37 -15.16
C ARG A 139 -23.23 4.64 -15.34
#